data_a958a4a99eb68b2ccab6482193893eb3
#
_entry.id   a958a4a99eb68b2ccab6482193893eb3
#
_cell.length_a   1.000
_cell.length_b   1.000
_cell.length_c   1.000
_cell.angle_alpha   90.00
_cell.angle_beta   90.00
_cell.angle_gamma   90.00
#
_symmetry.space_group_name_H-M   'P 1'
#
loop_
_entity.id
_entity.type
_entity.pdbx_description
1 polymer ?
#
loop_
_entity_poly.entity_id
_entity_poly.type
_entity_poly.pdbx_seq_one_letter_code
_entity_poly.pdbx_strand_id
1 'polypeptide(L)'
;MIEEVKVWEEDILLPTYAIGKAEKNPMFLEKRVYQGSSGVVYPYPVIEKIEDTCKEQSYHVIYLENEYIKVMILPELGGRVQMAYDKVKQRHFIYYNHVIKPALVGLTGPWISGGIEFNWPQHHRPSTYLPVDYHIEKKEDGSAIVWVNERERMFHQKGMAGFTLRPGCARLEIQGKVYNPTPFPQTFLWWANPAV
;
A
#
# COMPACT_ATOMS: atom_id res chain seq x y z
N MET A 1 1.67 21.22 -27.20
CA MET A 1 2.35 21.01 -25.89
C MET A 1 1.83 19.69 -25.35
N ILE A 2 2.71 18.80 -24.98
CA ILE A 2 2.32 17.55 -24.28
C ILE A 2 1.88 17.99 -22.88
N GLU A 3 0.67 17.65 -22.48
CA GLU A 3 0.14 17.96 -21.16
C GLU A 3 0.85 17.02 -20.14
N GLU A 4 1.64 17.58 -19.22
CA GLU A 4 2.40 16.80 -18.26
C GLU A 4 1.48 16.15 -17.20
N VAL A 5 1.89 15.00 -16.69
CA VAL A 5 1.24 14.37 -15.53
C VAL A 5 1.41 15.25 -14.30
N LYS A 6 0.31 15.61 -13.66
CA LYS A 6 0.32 16.34 -12.38
C LYS A 6 0.63 15.39 -11.24
N VAL A 7 1.53 15.81 -10.38
CA VAL A 7 1.85 15.11 -9.12
C VAL A 7 1.84 16.13 -8.00
N TRP A 8 1.11 15.82 -6.93
CA TRP A 8 1.11 16.66 -5.73
C TRP A 8 0.87 15.82 -4.48
N GLU A 9 1.17 16.41 -3.37
CA GLU A 9 1.02 15.85 -2.04
C GLU A 9 0.08 16.74 -1.24
N GLU A 10 -0.78 16.15 -0.43
CA GLU A 10 -1.65 16.88 0.49
C GLU A 10 -2.07 16.03 1.68
N ASP A 11 -2.45 16.68 2.77
CA ASP A 11 -3.04 16.00 3.92
C ASP A 11 -4.56 16.04 3.81
N ILE A 12 -5.19 14.88 3.90
CA ILE A 12 -6.65 14.72 3.83
C ILE A 12 -7.19 14.07 5.10
N LEU A 13 -8.43 14.37 5.44
CA LEU A 13 -9.13 13.69 6.51
C LEU A 13 -9.91 12.49 5.95
N LEU A 14 -9.70 11.31 6.54
CA LEU A 14 -10.48 10.11 6.23
C LEU A 14 -11.11 9.55 7.50
N PRO A 15 -12.39 9.15 7.44
CA PRO A 15 -13.04 8.44 8.53
C PRO A 15 -12.26 7.14 8.83
N THR A 16 -11.83 6.97 10.08
CA THR A 16 -10.92 5.88 10.45
C THR A 16 -11.34 5.22 11.75
N TYR A 17 -11.37 3.90 11.74
CA TYR A 17 -11.40 3.08 12.95
C TYR A 17 -9.95 2.77 13.34
N ALA A 18 -9.48 3.37 14.42
CA ALA A 18 -8.09 3.26 14.83
C ALA A 18 -7.73 1.83 15.25
N ILE A 19 -6.46 1.49 15.08
CA ILE A 19 -5.88 0.25 15.59
C ILE A 19 -5.49 0.42 17.05
N GLY A 20 -5.56 -0.68 17.81
CA GLY A 20 -5.12 -0.73 19.19
C GLY A 20 -3.59 -0.73 19.33
N LYS A 21 -3.14 -0.86 20.56
CA LYS A 21 -1.71 -0.89 20.87
C LYS A 21 -1.05 -2.13 20.29
N ALA A 22 0.13 -1.93 19.71
CA ALA A 22 0.95 -3.01 19.19
C ALA A 22 1.57 -3.86 20.31
N GLU A 23 1.43 -5.18 20.21
CA GLU A 23 2.12 -6.13 21.10
C GLU A 23 3.57 -6.33 20.64
N LYS A 24 4.52 -6.13 21.54
CA LYS A 24 5.95 -6.16 21.23
C LYS A 24 6.55 -7.57 21.22
N ASN A 25 5.85 -8.57 21.75
CA ASN A 25 6.31 -9.95 21.82
C ASN A 25 5.41 -10.90 21.02
N PRO A 26 5.26 -10.69 19.72
CA PRO A 26 4.30 -11.43 18.89
C PRO A 26 4.66 -12.91 18.73
N MET A 27 5.92 -13.30 18.97
CA MET A 27 6.40 -14.68 18.81
C MET A 27 5.69 -15.69 19.72
N PHE A 28 5.06 -15.23 20.80
CA PHE A 28 4.29 -16.09 21.71
C PHE A 28 2.81 -16.21 21.30
N LEU A 29 2.40 -15.59 20.22
CA LEU A 29 1.02 -15.54 19.75
C LEU A 29 0.78 -16.51 18.59
N GLU A 30 1.30 -17.71 18.67
CA GLU A 30 1.23 -18.73 17.60
C GLU A 30 -0.21 -19.13 17.20
N LYS A 31 -1.18 -18.93 18.09
CA LYS A 31 -2.60 -19.20 17.81
C LYS A 31 -3.21 -18.31 16.72
N ARG A 32 -2.48 -17.33 16.22
CA ARG A 32 -2.89 -16.41 15.18
C ARG A 32 -2.55 -16.87 13.78
N VAL A 33 -2.24 -18.13 13.59
CA VAL A 33 -2.04 -18.68 12.26
C VAL A 33 -3.31 -18.46 11.44
N TYR A 34 -3.18 -17.68 10.37
CA TYR A 34 -4.25 -17.37 9.46
C TYR A 34 -3.92 -17.94 8.08
N GLN A 35 -4.87 -18.65 7.47
CA GLN A 35 -4.77 -19.27 6.14
C GLN A 35 -3.44 -19.99 5.86
N GLY A 36 -2.95 -20.76 6.80
CA GLY A 36 -1.72 -21.53 6.64
C GLY A 36 -0.43 -20.73 6.72
N SER A 37 -0.49 -19.44 7.07
CA SER A 37 0.71 -18.67 7.40
C SER A 37 1.30 -19.16 8.74
N SER A 38 2.61 -19.00 8.93
CA SER A 38 3.28 -19.44 10.14
C SER A 38 2.85 -18.72 11.44
N GLY A 39 2.19 -17.57 11.31
CA GLY A 39 1.87 -16.69 12.43
C GLY A 39 3.11 -16.06 13.10
N VAL A 40 4.30 -16.42 12.68
CA VAL A 40 5.56 -15.87 13.19
C VAL A 40 5.92 -14.66 12.33
N VAL A 41 5.81 -13.48 12.91
CA VAL A 41 6.03 -12.20 12.22
C VAL A 41 7.11 -11.35 12.86
N TYR A 42 7.84 -11.90 13.83
CA TYR A 42 8.95 -11.18 14.47
C TYR A 42 9.96 -10.68 13.41
N PRO A 43 10.42 -9.43 13.46
CA PRO A 43 10.25 -8.47 14.56
C PRO A 43 9.10 -7.46 14.38
N TYR A 44 8.10 -7.76 13.57
CA TYR A 44 6.91 -6.91 13.49
C TYR A 44 6.04 -7.08 14.74
N PRO A 45 5.50 -5.98 15.29
CA PRO A 45 4.53 -6.08 16.37
C PRO A 45 3.20 -6.61 15.86
N VAL A 46 2.41 -7.22 16.74
CA VAL A 46 1.05 -7.70 16.43
C VAL A 46 0.01 -6.81 17.08
N ILE A 47 -1.06 -6.54 16.36
CA ILE A 47 -2.19 -5.73 16.81
C ILE A 47 -3.43 -6.61 16.87
N GLU A 48 -4.07 -6.66 18.04
CA GLU A 48 -5.21 -7.55 18.32
C GLU A 48 -6.54 -6.82 18.46
N LYS A 49 -6.50 -5.50 18.42
CA LYS A 49 -7.68 -4.69 18.66
C LYS A 49 -7.86 -3.64 17.57
N ILE A 50 -9.09 -3.46 17.16
CA ILE A 50 -9.56 -2.33 16.34
C ILE A 50 -10.59 -1.61 17.18
N GLU A 51 -10.53 -0.28 17.23
CA GLU A 51 -11.51 0.53 17.94
C GLU A 51 -12.86 0.51 17.22
N ASP A 52 -13.93 0.57 18.01
CA ASP A 52 -15.32 0.57 17.50
C ASP A 52 -15.82 1.96 17.13
N THR A 53 -15.05 3.00 17.42
CA THR A 53 -15.42 4.39 17.17
C THR A 53 -14.70 4.93 15.96
N CYS A 54 -15.45 5.40 14.98
CA CYS A 54 -14.93 6.09 13.81
C CYS A 54 -14.59 7.55 14.17
N LYS A 55 -13.42 8.02 13.75
CA LYS A 55 -12.97 9.40 13.91
C LYS A 55 -12.26 9.85 12.63
N GLU A 56 -12.32 11.15 12.34
CA GLU A 56 -11.51 11.73 11.29
C GLU A 56 -10.03 11.66 11.68
N GLN A 57 -9.22 11.09 10.80
CA GLN A 57 -7.76 11.02 10.93
C GLN A 57 -7.12 11.63 9.69
N SER A 58 -6.08 12.43 9.89
CA SER A 58 -5.29 12.99 8.79
C SER A 58 -4.35 11.94 8.23
N TYR A 59 -4.27 11.90 6.89
CA TYR A 59 -3.34 11.08 6.13
C TYR A 59 -2.64 11.92 5.09
N HIS A 60 -1.33 11.75 5.00
CA HIS A 60 -0.55 12.30 3.92
C HIS A 60 -0.74 11.44 2.67
N VAL A 61 -1.22 12.04 1.58
CA VAL A 61 -1.52 11.34 0.33
C VAL A 61 -0.76 11.92 -0.85
N ILE A 62 -0.49 11.08 -1.83
CA ILE A 62 0.15 11.47 -3.08
C ILE A 62 -0.86 11.23 -4.21
N TYR A 63 -1.09 12.27 -5.01
CA TYR A 63 -1.90 12.16 -6.21
C TYR A 63 -1.04 12.11 -7.47
N LEU A 64 -1.47 11.27 -8.41
CA LEU A 64 -1.06 11.27 -9.80
C LEU A 64 -2.29 11.55 -10.66
N GLU A 65 -2.21 12.53 -11.57
CA GLU A 65 -3.33 12.87 -12.45
C GLU A 65 -2.85 13.23 -13.85
N ASN A 66 -3.53 12.68 -14.85
CA ASN A 66 -3.48 13.14 -16.23
C ASN A 66 -4.89 13.48 -16.72
N GLU A 67 -5.07 13.68 -18.03
CA GLU A 67 -6.36 14.01 -18.63
C GLU A 67 -7.43 12.92 -18.44
N TYR A 68 -7.04 11.65 -18.23
CA TYR A 68 -7.94 10.51 -18.18
C TYR A 68 -8.12 9.92 -16.77
N ILE A 69 -7.08 9.91 -15.97
CA ILE A 69 -7.02 9.15 -14.71
C ILE A 69 -6.53 10.04 -13.58
N LYS A 70 -7.15 9.88 -12.41
CA LYS A 70 -6.66 10.41 -11.13
C LYS A 70 -6.46 9.24 -10.17
N VAL A 71 -5.28 9.16 -9.54
CA VAL A 71 -4.90 8.11 -8.60
C VAL A 71 -4.48 8.74 -7.28
N MET A 72 -4.88 8.12 -6.17
CA MET A 72 -4.46 8.50 -4.82
C MET A 72 -3.69 7.34 -4.17
N ILE A 73 -2.52 7.63 -3.67
CA ILE A 73 -1.61 6.69 -3.03
C ILE A 73 -1.50 7.05 -1.56
N LEU A 74 -1.53 6.05 -0.67
CA LEU A 74 -1.43 6.17 0.78
C LEU A 74 -0.11 5.59 1.29
N PRO A 75 0.96 6.37 1.44
CA PRO A 75 2.24 5.90 1.97
C PRO A 75 2.13 5.37 3.41
N GLU A 76 1.31 5.99 4.25
CA GLU A 76 1.13 5.61 5.66
C GLU A 76 0.44 4.25 5.86
N LEU A 77 -0.27 3.76 4.85
CA LEU A 77 -0.96 2.48 4.88
C LEU A 77 -0.41 1.53 3.80
N GLY A 78 0.87 1.19 3.94
CA GLY A 78 1.54 0.23 3.08
C GLY A 78 1.82 0.69 1.65
N GLY A 79 1.67 1.98 1.34
CA GLY A 79 1.91 2.50 0.00
C GLY A 79 0.91 2.01 -1.04
N ARG A 80 -0.31 1.69 -0.62
CA ARG A 80 -1.37 1.21 -1.50
C ARG A 80 -1.90 2.29 -2.42
N VAL A 81 -2.42 1.89 -3.57
CA VAL A 81 -3.31 2.75 -4.36
C VAL A 81 -4.69 2.69 -3.70
N GLN A 82 -5.10 3.78 -3.03
CA GLN A 82 -6.38 3.83 -2.30
C GLN A 82 -7.55 4.15 -3.23
N MET A 83 -7.32 4.99 -4.24
CA MET A 83 -8.34 5.42 -5.18
C MET A 83 -7.76 5.49 -6.59
N ALA A 84 -8.52 5.04 -7.58
CA ALA A 84 -8.23 5.26 -8.99
C ALA A 84 -9.53 5.57 -9.74
N TYR A 85 -9.58 6.77 -10.31
CA TYR A 85 -10.78 7.34 -10.93
C TYR A 85 -10.58 7.56 -12.42
N ASP A 86 -11.53 7.06 -13.22
CA ASP A 86 -11.64 7.28 -14.64
C ASP A 86 -12.43 8.57 -14.88
N LYS A 87 -11.76 9.63 -15.34
CA LYS A 87 -12.36 10.95 -15.58
C LYS A 87 -13.29 10.96 -16.78
N VAL A 88 -13.10 10.07 -17.74
CA VAL A 88 -13.93 9.96 -18.94
C VAL A 88 -15.26 9.28 -18.62
N LYS A 89 -15.19 8.16 -17.90
CA LYS A 89 -16.39 7.39 -17.50
C LYS A 89 -17.01 7.90 -16.20
N GLN A 90 -16.36 8.85 -15.52
CA GLN A 90 -16.78 9.43 -14.25
C GLN A 90 -17.07 8.38 -13.17
N ARG A 91 -16.19 7.39 -13.05
CA ARG A 91 -16.29 6.31 -12.06
C ARG A 91 -14.93 5.84 -11.58
N HIS A 92 -14.89 5.26 -10.39
CA HIS A 92 -13.73 4.51 -9.94
C HIS A 92 -13.63 3.20 -10.74
N PHE A 93 -12.41 2.85 -11.16
CA PHE A 93 -12.17 1.56 -11.84
C PHE A 93 -11.56 0.52 -10.90
N ILE A 94 -11.30 0.91 -9.64
CA ILE A 94 -11.06 0.02 -8.50
C ILE A 94 -12.06 0.40 -7.40
N TYR A 95 -12.36 -0.53 -6.50
CA TYR A 95 -13.25 -0.24 -5.37
C TYR A 95 -12.59 0.76 -4.42
N TYR A 96 -13.12 1.96 -4.36
CA TYR A 96 -12.69 3.01 -3.44
C TYR A 96 -13.43 2.90 -2.12
N ASN A 97 -12.73 2.47 -1.08
CA ASN A 97 -13.28 2.45 0.27
C ASN A 97 -13.08 3.83 0.92
N HIS A 98 -14.19 4.53 1.18
CA HIS A 98 -14.19 5.87 1.76
C HIS A 98 -13.89 5.89 3.26
N VAL A 99 -13.79 4.74 3.89
CA VAL A 99 -13.55 4.57 5.34
C VAL A 99 -12.35 3.65 5.53
N ILE A 100 -11.44 4.04 6.38
CA ILE A 100 -10.33 3.17 6.81
C ILE A 100 -10.85 2.32 7.99
N LYS A 101 -11.33 1.12 7.66
CA LYS A 101 -11.82 0.15 8.65
C LYS A 101 -11.05 -1.15 8.52
N PRO A 102 -10.01 -1.36 9.33
CA PRO A 102 -9.23 -2.59 9.26
C PRO A 102 -10.02 -3.80 9.78
N ALA A 103 -9.62 -4.98 9.30
CA ALA A 103 -9.99 -6.28 9.86
C ALA A 103 -8.73 -6.99 10.36
N LEU A 104 -8.84 -7.83 11.40
CA LEU A 104 -7.71 -8.57 11.97
C LEU A 104 -7.45 -9.88 11.19
N VAL A 105 -7.13 -9.74 9.92
CA VAL A 105 -6.89 -10.87 8.99
C VAL A 105 -5.48 -10.87 8.38
N GLY A 106 -4.72 -9.82 8.59
CA GLY A 106 -3.31 -9.73 8.17
C GLY A 106 -2.38 -10.50 9.11
N LEU A 107 -1.14 -10.75 8.68
CA LEU A 107 -0.13 -11.45 9.49
C LEU A 107 0.16 -10.74 10.81
N THR A 108 0.15 -9.42 10.83
CA THR A 108 0.36 -8.60 12.04
C THR A 108 -0.95 -8.10 12.66
N GLY A 109 -2.08 -8.48 12.10
CA GLY A 109 -3.42 -8.10 12.52
C GLY A 109 -4.14 -7.23 11.49
N PRO A 110 -3.94 -5.91 11.45
CA PRO A 110 -4.71 -5.03 10.60
C PRO A 110 -4.48 -5.24 9.10
N TRP A 111 -5.57 -5.27 8.36
CA TRP A 111 -5.62 -5.28 6.91
C TRP A 111 -6.86 -4.53 6.45
N ILE A 112 -6.78 -3.74 5.40
CA ILE A 112 -7.94 -3.03 4.82
C ILE A 112 -8.23 -3.50 3.41
N SER A 113 -9.53 -3.58 3.08
CA SER A 113 -10.04 -3.88 1.74
C SER A 113 -10.09 -2.63 0.87
N GLY A 114 -10.35 -2.82 -0.41
CA GLY A 114 -10.45 -1.76 -1.40
C GLY A 114 -9.09 -1.35 -1.99
N GLY A 115 -9.11 -0.54 -3.03
CA GLY A 115 -7.89 -0.08 -3.70
C GLY A 115 -7.07 -1.19 -4.34
N ILE A 116 -5.75 -1.00 -4.38
CA ILE A 116 -4.79 -2.01 -4.79
C ILE A 116 -3.72 -2.14 -3.70
N GLU A 117 -3.63 -3.31 -3.10
CA GLU A 117 -2.57 -3.69 -2.18
C GLU A 117 -1.42 -4.33 -2.95
N PHE A 118 -0.17 -4.07 -2.53
CA PHE A 118 1.03 -4.66 -3.12
C PHE A 118 1.78 -5.47 -2.07
N ASN A 119 2.10 -6.72 -2.39
CA ASN A 119 2.59 -7.70 -1.44
C ASN A 119 3.92 -8.32 -1.85
N TRP A 120 4.80 -8.45 -0.88
CA TRP A 120 6.09 -9.15 -0.88
C TRP A 120 6.58 -9.36 0.56
N PRO A 121 7.53 -10.22 0.89
CA PRO A 121 8.08 -11.29 0.05
C PRO A 121 7.16 -12.49 0.00
N GLN A 122 6.10 -12.51 0.82
CA GLN A 122 5.14 -13.59 0.94
C GLN A 122 3.79 -13.07 1.44
N HIS A 123 2.72 -13.79 1.15
CA HIS A 123 1.37 -13.58 1.68
C HIS A 123 0.89 -12.12 1.55
N HIS A 124 -0.13 -11.71 2.32
CA HIS A 124 -0.36 -10.30 2.60
C HIS A 124 0.80 -9.79 3.45
N ARG A 125 1.51 -8.82 2.91
CA ARG A 125 2.73 -8.29 3.52
C ARG A 125 2.52 -7.93 4.99
N PRO A 126 3.43 -8.31 5.93
CA PRO A 126 3.30 -7.96 7.35
C PRO A 126 3.17 -6.47 7.60
N SER A 127 3.76 -5.64 6.74
CA SER A 127 3.71 -4.17 6.79
C SER A 127 2.57 -3.55 5.98
N THR A 128 1.57 -4.32 5.53
CA THR A 128 0.48 -3.80 4.68
C THR A 128 -0.30 -2.63 5.32
N TYR A 129 -0.25 -2.51 6.65
CA TYR A 129 -0.87 -1.45 7.43
C TYR A 129 0.15 -0.55 8.15
N LEU A 130 1.39 -0.49 7.66
CA LEU A 130 2.47 0.32 8.21
C LEU A 130 2.95 1.34 7.17
N PRO A 131 3.51 2.48 7.63
CA PRO A 131 4.11 3.45 6.73
C PRO A 131 5.26 2.85 5.92
N VAL A 132 5.40 3.32 4.69
CA VAL A 132 6.51 3.00 3.79
C VAL A 132 7.15 4.28 3.28
N ASP A 133 8.41 4.17 2.86
CA ASP A 133 9.08 5.27 2.17
C ASP A 133 8.55 5.43 0.75
N TYR A 134 8.61 6.65 0.22
CA TYR A 134 8.24 6.93 -1.15
C TYR A 134 9.21 7.89 -1.84
N HIS A 135 9.15 7.92 -3.16
CA HIS A 135 9.90 8.84 -4.00
C HIS A 135 9.08 9.18 -5.25
N ILE A 136 9.06 10.47 -5.60
CA ILE A 136 8.38 10.98 -6.79
C ILE A 136 9.44 11.27 -7.86
N GLU A 137 9.25 10.68 -9.03
CA GLU A 137 10.11 10.85 -10.20
C GLU A 137 9.30 11.48 -11.35
N LYS A 138 9.69 12.65 -11.82
CA LYS A 138 9.15 13.28 -13.03
C LYS A 138 10.13 13.08 -14.17
N LYS A 139 9.63 12.69 -15.32
CA LYS A 139 10.44 12.39 -16.51
C LYS A 139 10.31 13.46 -17.58
N GLU A 140 11.31 13.54 -18.45
CA GLU A 140 11.36 14.48 -19.57
C GLU A 140 10.25 14.27 -20.60
N ASP A 141 9.69 13.05 -20.69
CA ASP A 141 8.55 12.72 -21.54
C ASP A 141 7.19 13.16 -20.97
N GLY A 142 7.20 13.90 -19.84
CA GLY A 142 6.01 14.37 -19.14
C GLY A 142 5.35 13.31 -18.27
N SER A 143 5.85 12.08 -18.24
CA SER A 143 5.35 11.04 -17.33
C SER A 143 5.84 11.25 -15.90
N ALA A 144 5.10 10.70 -14.95
CA ALA A 144 5.50 10.71 -13.54
C ALA A 144 5.31 9.33 -12.91
N ILE A 145 6.21 9.00 -11.98
CA ILE A 145 6.20 7.77 -11.21
C ILE A 145 6.21 8.11 -9.73
N VAL A 146 5.34 7.45 -8.97
CA VAL A 146 5.45 7.39 -7.51
C VAL A 146 5.95 6.00 -7.16
N TRP A 147 7.13 5.93 -6.56
CA TRP A 147 7.71 4.72 -6.01
C TRP A 147 7.38 4.63 -4.54
N VAL A 148 6.87 3.47 -4.09
CA VAL A 148 6.77 3.11 -2.68
C VAL A 148 7.69 1.95 -2.41
N ASN A 149 8.38 1.96 -1.26
CA ASN A 149 9.35 0.94 -0.97
C ASN A 149 9.53 0.71 0.54
N GLU A 150 9.97 -0.49 0.86
CA GLU A 150 10.42 -0.81 2.20
C GLU A 150 11.52 -1.87 2.18
N ARG A 151 12.28 -1.93 3.26
CA ARG A 151 13.07 -3.10 3.61
C ARG A 151 12.28 -3.90 4.65
N GLU A 152 11.75 -5.06 4.23
CA GLU A 152 11.00 -5.90 5.14
C GLU A 152 11.91 -6.49 6.23
N ARG A 153 11.34 -6.68 7.43
CA ARG A 153 12.14 -6.92 8.63
C ARG A 153 12.44 -8.39 8.91
N MET A 154 11.70 -9.32 8.28
CA MET A 154 11.84 -10.76 8.54
C MET A 154 13.01 -11.37 7.77
N PHE A 155 13.08 -11.10 6.47
CA PHE A 155 14.09 -11.67 5.56
C PHE A 155 15.04 -10.62 5.02
N HIS A 156 14.85 -9.35 5.39
CA HIS A 156 15.66 -8.21 4.98
C HIS A 156 15.67 -7.92 3.46
N GLN A 157 14.70 -8.46 2.75
CA GLN A 157 14.51 -8.16 1.33
C GLN A 157 13.98 -6.74 1.15
N LYS A 158 14.38 -6.10 0.05
CA LYS A 158 13.83 -4.80 -0.33
C LYS A 158 12.82 -4.99 -1.46
N GLY A 159 11.59 -4.56 -1.21
CA GLY A 159 10.51 -4.54 -2.19
C GLY A 159 10.12 -3.13 -2.55
N MET A 160 9.72 -2.93 -3.82
CA MET A 160 9.24 -1.66 -4.34
C MET A 160 8.05 -1.90 -5.28
N ALA A 161 7.12 -0.96 -5.28
CA ALA A 161 6.11 -0.81 -6.31
C ALA A 161 6.17 0.62 -6.88
N GLY A 162 6.14 0.75 -8.20
CA GLY A 162 6.12 2.03 -8.90
C GLY A 162 4.82 2.19 -9.66
N PHE A 163 4.18 3.34 -9.51
CA PHE A 163 2.92 3.70 -10.16
C PHE A 163 3.19 4.80 -11.18
N THR A 164 3.01 4.51 -12.45
CA THR A 164 3.32 5.44 -13.54
C THR A 164 2.06 5.86 -14.26
N LEU A 165 1.89 7.17 -14.44
CA LEU A 165 1.01 7.74 -15.45
C LEU A 165 1.83 8.38 -16.57
N ARG A 166 1.25 8.35 -17.78
CA ARG A 166 1.82 9.00 -18.97
C ARG A 166 0.82 9.99 -19.53
N PRO A 167 1.30 11.08 -20.14
CA PRO A 167 0.43 11.96 -20.93
C PRO A 167 -0.26 11.18 -22.06
N GLY A 168 -1.49 11.52 -22.36
CA GLY A 168 -2.22 10.91 -23.47
C GLY A 168 -2.62 9.44 -23.26
N CYS A 169 -2.50 8.88 -22.02
CA CYS A 169 -2.69 7.46 -21.79
C CYS A 169 -3.67 7.17 -20.63
N ALA A 170 -4.78 6.49 -20.94
CA ALA A 170 -5.78 6.07 -19.95
C ALA A 170 -5.38 4.75 -19.25
N ARG A 171 -4.12 4.63 -18.77
CA ARG A 171 -3.58 3.44 -18.16
C ARG A 171 -2.69 3.78 -16.97
N LEU A 172 -2.92 3.12 -15.83
CA LEU A 172 -1.99 3.08 -14.71
C LEU A 172 -1.02 1.92 -14.92
N GLU A 173 0.26 2.23 -15.12
CA GLU A 173 1.33 1.22 -15.21
C GLU A 173 1.88 0.92 -13.83
N ILE A 174 2.06 -0.37 -13.53
CA ILE A 174 2.60 -0.84 -12.25
C ILE A 174 3.88 -1.59 -12.51
N GLN A 175 4.93 -1.21 -11.75
CA GLN A 175 6.25 -1.84 -11.81
C GLN A 175 6.60 -2.41 -10.44
N GLY A 176 7.13 -3.63 -10.40
CA GLY A 176 7.67 -4.25 -9.20
C GLY A 176 9.19 -4.35 -9.27
N LYS A 177 9.88 -4.05 -8.17
CA LYS A 177 11.31 -4.34 -8.01
C LYS A 177 11.53 -5.06 -6.69
N VAL A 178 12.33 -6.12 -6.73
CA VAL A 178 12.74 -6.86 -5.54
C VAL A 178 14.25 -6.97 -5.54
N TYR A 179 14.85 -6.71 -4.40
CA TYR A 179 16.30 -6.80 -4.22
C TYR A 179 16.62 -7.61 -2.97
N ASN A 180 17.47 -8.63 -3.13
CA ASN A 180 18.01 -9.43 -2.04
C ASN A 180 19.39 -8.91 -1.65
N PRO A 181 19.54 -8.16 -0.55
CA PRO A 181 20.83 -7.70 -0.06
C PRO A 181 21.58 -8.72 0.78
N THR A 182 21.00 -9.90 1.02
CA THR A 182 21.60 -10.94 1.85
C THR A 182 22.55 -11.83 1.03
N PRO A 183 23.52 -12.49 1.66
CA PRO A 183 24.44 -13.39 0.95
C PRO A 183 23.79 -14.75 0.61
N PHE A 184 22.54 -14.98 1.00
CA PHE A 184 21.84 -16.24 0.80
C PHE A 184 20.76 -16.13 -0.26
N PRO A 185 20.51 -17.17 -1.05
CA PRO A 185 19.31 -17.25 -1.89
C PRO A 185 18.06 -17.09 -1.05
N GLN A 186 17.11 -16.30 -1.54
CA GLN A 186 15.82 -16.04 -0.90
C GLN A 186 14.69 -16.35 -1.89
N THR A 187 13.63 -16.97 -1.38
CA THR A 187 12.39 -17.09 -2.13
C THR A 187 11.53 -15.85 -1.88
N PHE A 188 10.87 -15.36 -2.90
CA PHE A 188 9.90 -14.28 -2.75
C PHE A 188 8.67 -14.51 -3.62
N LEU A 189 7.58 -13.93 -3.19
CA LEU A 189 6.36 -13.76 -3.96
C LEU A 189 6.08 -12.26 -4.04
N TRP A 190 5.87 -11.73 -5.24
CA TRP A 190 5.38 -10.37 -5.46
C TRP A 190 4.06 -10.43 -6.19
N TRP A 191 3.04 -9.74 -5.69
CA TRP A 191 1.72 -9.71 -6.30
C TRP A 191 0.94 -8.46 -5.93
N ALA A 192 0.00 -8.08 -6.79
CA ALA A 192 -0.95 -7.02 -6.57
C ALA A 192 -2.33 -7.64 -6.27
N ASN A 193 -3.08 -7.01 -5.37
CA ASN A 193 -4.42 -7.40 -4.96
C ASN A 193 -5.40 -6.25 -5.26
N PRO A 194 -5.85 -6.09 -6.51
CA PRO A 194 -6.84 -5.09 -6.87
C PRO A 194 -8.24 -5.52 -6.40
N ALA A 195 -8.97 -4.60 -5.79
CA ALA A 195 -10.40 -4.74 -5.53
C ALA A 195 -11.18 -4.14 -6.70
N VAL A 196 -12.05 -4.90 -7.33
CA VAL A 196 -12.86 -4.50 -8.51
C VAL A 196 -14.31 -4.88 -8.32
#